data_03060e0c4acf78091a8186845d7dd305
#
_entry.id   03060e0c4acf78091a8186845d7dd305
#
_cell.length_a   1.000
_cell.length_b   1.000
_cell.length_c   1.000
_cell.angle_alpha   90.00
_cell.angle_beta   90.00
_cell.angle_gamma   90.00
#
_symmetry.space_group_name_H-M   'P 1'
#
loop_
_entity.id
_entity.type
_entity.pdbx_description
1 polymer ?
#
loop_
_entity_poly.entity_id
_entity_poly.type
_entity_poly.pdbx_seq_one_letter_code
_entity_poly.pdbx_strand_id
1 'polypeptide(L)'
;MDQTFEAPPQAPSQPAQSQAVSQAVSVDIYDQIYNLRGTDPAYIERLAAIVDAKMRAVSAQGNTVDSLRVAVLAALNIADELCTARQRHDQIANLAGTLQNSQHTTRSRASTLAHMLDEVLEDRKVG
;
A
#
# COMPACT_ATOMS: atom_id res chain seq x y z
N MET A 1 50.66 -26.55 -3.89
CA MET A 1 50.16 -26.31 -4.05
C MET A 1 49.20 -26.20 -4.03
N ASP A 2 48.89 -26.19 -4.02
CA ASP A 2 47.92 -26.04 -4.20
C ASP A 2 47.09 -25.62 -3.92
N GLN A 3 46.69 -25.43 -3.87
CA GLN A 3 45.90 -25.00 -3.84
C GLN A 3 45.06 -24.65 -3.83
N THR A 4 45.01 -24.64 -3.96
CA THR A 4 44.31 -24.24 -4.21
C THR A 4 43.39 -24.08 -4.09
N PHE A 5 43.03 -24.11 -4.03
CA PHE A 5 42.06 -23.92 -4.12
C PHE A 5 41.20 -23.56 -3.88
N GLU A 6 40.93 -23.45 -3.80
CA GLU A 6 40.20 -23.13 -3.76
C GLU A 6 39.27 -22.76 -3.67
N ALA A 7 38.91 -22.68 -3.87
CA ALA A 7 38.09 -22.45 -3.91
C ALA A 7 37.30 -22.12 -3.84
N PRO A 8 36.68 -21.79 -3.80
CA PRO A 8 35.82 -21.42 -3.79
C PRO A 8 34.81 -21.40 -3.74
N PRO A 9 34.27 -21.39 -3.87
CA PRO A 9 33.31 -21.43 -4.06
C PRO A 9 32.32 -21.09 -3.73
N GLN A 10 31.94 -20.88 -3.81
CA GLN A 10 31.11 -20.67 -3.47
C GLN A 10 30.22 -20.18 -3.70
N ALA A 11 30.12 -20.03 -3.57
CA ALA A 11 29.25 -19.28 -3.52
C ALA A 11 28.19 -19.22 -4.33
N PRO A 12 28.23 -19.29 -5.12
CA PRO A 12 27.29 -19.15 -5.97
C PRO A 12 26.11 -19.86 -5.78
N SER A 13 26.09 -20.52 -5.21
CA SER A 13 25.09 -21.38 -5.09
C SER A 13 23.83 -20.88 -4.57
N GLN A 14 23.57 -19.66 -4.65
CA GLN A 14 22.43 -19.14 -4.00
C GLN A 14 21.41 -18.59 -4.94
N PRO A 15 21.12 -19.15 -6.05
CA PRO A 15 20.20 -18.55 -6.97
C PRO A 15 18.80 -18.44 -6.40
N ALA A 16 18.40 -19.38 -5.66
CA ALA A 16 17.08 -19.33 -5.09
C ALA A 16 16.90 -18.19 -4.13
N GLN A 17 17.99 -17.70 -3.61
CA GLN A 17 17.92 -16.63 -2.66
C GLN A 17 18.11 -15.29 -3.27
N SER A 18 18.33 -15.24 -4.54
CA SER A 18 18.49 -13.96 -5.21
C SER A 18 17.30 -13.07 -4.98
N GLN A 19 16.14 -13.63 -4.73
CA GLN A 19 14.95 -12.83 -4.49
C GLN A 19 15.05 -12.04 -3.21
N ALA A 20 15.78 -12.54 -2.25
CA ALA A 20 15.92 -11.87 -0.97
C ALA A 20 17.21 -11.08 -0.87
N VAL A 21 18.02 -11.06 -1.92
CA VAL A 21 19.29 -10.37 -1.89
C VAL A 21 19.06 -8.88 -1.92
N SER A 22 19.66 -8.20 -0.97
CA SER A 22 19.62 -6.77 -0.89
C SER A 22 20.58 -6.18 -1.92
N GLN A 23 20.13 -5.22 -2.68
CA GLN A 23 20.93 -4.55 -3.69
C GLN A 23 21.15 -3.11 -3.31
N ALA A 24 22.30 -2.58 -3.69
CA ALA A 24 22.59 -1.17 -3.47
C ALA A 24 21.92 -0.36 -4.58
N VAL A 25 21.25 0.72 -4.17
CA VAL A 25 20.55 1.62 -5.07
C VAL A 25 20.97 3.04 -4.75
N SER A 26 21.48 3.77 -5.73
CA SER A 26 21.80 5.18 -5.57
C SER A 26 20.61 6.00 -6.03
N VAL A 27 20.12 6.87 -5.18
CA VAL A 27 19.00 7.75 -5.49
C VAL A 27 19.39 9.18 -5.24
N ASP A 28 18.82 10.09 -6.03
CA ASP A 28 19.01 11.53 -5.88
C ASP A 28 17.75 12.09 -5.24
N ILE A 29 17.89 12.62 -4.04
CA ILE A 29 16.79 13.26 -3.34
C ILE A 29 17.23 14.67 -2.99
N TYR A 30 16.53 15.64 -3.54
CA TYR A 30 16.79 17.06 -3.29
C TYR A 30 18.27 17.41 -3.52
N ASP A 31 18.80 16.97 -4.66
CA ASP A 31 20.15 17.22 -5.13
C ASP A 31 21.24 16.55 -4.28
N GLN A 32 20.90 15.53 -3.51
CA GLN A 32 21.87 14.74 -2.78
C GLN A 32 21.72 13.28 -3.11
N ILE A 33 22.83 12.60 -3.23
CA ILE A 33 22.88 11.19 -3.57
C ILE A 33 22.89 10.37 -2.29
N TYR A 34 21.99 9.41 -2.22
CA TYR A 34 21.92 8.46 -1.11
C TYR A 34 22.06 7.06 -1.63
N ASN A 35 22.86 6.28 -0.93
CA ASN A 35 23.04 4.86 -1.26
C ASN A 35 22.20 4.04 -0.31
N LEU A 36 21.19 3.41 -0.85
CA LEU A 36 20.24 2.66 -0.06
C LEU A 36 20.35 1.19 -0.42
N ARG A 37 19.79 0.34 0.41
CA ARG A 37 19.75 -1.08 0.14
C ARG A 37 18.32 -1.60 0.25
N GLY A 38 18.00 -2.51 -0.64
CA GLY A 38 16.70 -3.14 -0.62
C GLY A 38 16.63 -4.24 -1.65
N THR A 39 15.53 -4.98 -1.63
CA THR A 39 15.33 -6.12 -2.51
C THR A 39 14.66 -5.73 -3.81
N ASP A 40 14.13 -4.52 -3.90
CA ASP A 40 13.43 -4.03 -5.10
C ASP A 40 13.93 -2.63 -5.44
N PRO A 41 14.99 -2.53 -6.26
CA PRO A 41 15.55 -1.22 -6.61
C PRO A 41 14.55 -0.28 -7.27
N ALA A 42 13.70 -0.79 -8.14
CA ALA A 42 12.72 0.07 -8.83
C ALA A 42 11.73 0.68 -7.84
N TYR A 43 11.33 -0.08 -6.84
CA TYR A 43 10.45 0.43 -5.80
C TYR A 43 11.12 1.52 -4.99
N ILE A 44 12.39 1.30 -4.63
CA ILE A 44 13.17 2.30 -3.87
C ILE A 44 13.29 3.58 -4.67
N GLU A 45 13.53 3.48 -5.97
CA GLU A 45 13.61 4.65 -6.83
C GLU A 45 12.29 5.41 -6.86
N ARG A 46 11.17 4.71 -6.87
CA ARG A 46 9.85 5.36 -6.82
C ARG A 46 9.64 6.08 -5.50
N LEU A 47 10.03 5.48 -4.39
CA LEU A 47 9.93 6.13 -3.09
C LEU A 47 10.80 7.39 -3.05
N ALA A 48 12.01 7.30 -3.57
CA ALA A 48 12.92 8.44 -3.60
C ALA A 48 12.34 9.57 -4.46
N ALA A 49 11.72 9.24 -5.58
CA ALA A 49 11.10 10.24 -6.44
C ALA A 49 9.93 10.95 -5.73
N ILE A 50 9.18 10.24 -4.92
CA ILE A 50 8.09 10.83 -4.15
C ILE A 50 8.64 11.82 -3.15
N VAL A 51 9.67 11.43 -2.40
CA VAL A 51 10.28 12.31 -1.40
C VAL A 51 10.88 13.53 -2.07
N ASP A 52 11.61 13.33 -3.16
CA ASP A 52 12.22 14.42 -3.90
C ASP A 52 11.16 15.43 -4.36
N ALA A 53 10.09 14.95 -4.95
CA ALA A 53 9.01 15.81 -5.42
C ALA A 53 8.36 16.59 -4.28
N LYS A 54 8.17 15.95 -3.13
CA LYS A 54 7.58 16.62 -1.97
C LYS A 54 8.50 17.68 -1.42
N MET A 55 9.78 17.42 -1.36
CA MET A 55 10.75 18.40 -0.89
C MET A 55 10.83 19.61 -1.82
N ARG A 56 10.81 19.37 -3.13
CA ARG A 56 10.82 20.45 -4.10
C ARG A 56 9.55 21.28 -4.04
N ALA A 57 8.42 20.65 -3.82
CA ALA A 57 7.15 21.36 -3.68
C ALA A 57 7.15 22.26 -2.44
N VAL A 58 7.64 21.75 -1.32
CA VAL A 58 7.75 22.54 -0.09
C VAL A 58 8.69 23.71 -0.29
N SER A 59 9.83 23.46 -0.90
CA SER A 59 10.84 24.50 -1.14
C SER A 59 10.30 25.59 -2.06
N ALA A 60 9.48 25.23 -3.04
CA ALA A 60 8.91 26.19 -3.97
C ALA A 60 7.87 27.10 -3.31
N GLN A 61 7.18 26.61 -2.28
CA GLN A 61 6.15 27.38 -1.61
C GLN A 61 6.70 28.36 -0.59
N GLY A 62 7.91 28.15 -0.14
CA GLY A 62 8.50 28.97 0.90
C GLY A 62 9.88 29.43 0.53
N ASN A 63 10.46 30.27 1.36
CA ASN A 63 11.82 30.75 1.16
C ASN A 63 12.81 29.96 1.98
N THR A 64 12.46 28.74 2.33
CA THR A 64 13.30 27.91 3.18
C THR A 64 14.45 27.33 2.37
N VAL A 65 15.67 27.61 2.80
CA VAL A 65 16.86 27.03 2.17
C VAL A 65 17.44 25.90 3.01
N ASP A 66 16.94 25.71 4.23
CA ASP A 66 17.43 24.67 5.12
C ASP A 66 16.82 23.34 4.70
N SER A 67 17.66 22.46 4.19
CA SER A 67 17.21 21.17 3.68
C SER A 67 16.59 20.28 4.77
N LEU A 68 17.06 20.39 6.00
CA LEU A 68 16.45 19.63 7.10
C LEU A 68 15.01 20.07 7.34
N ARG A 69 14.78 21.36 7.37
CA ARG A 69 13.42 21.88 7.55
C ARG A 69 12.51 21.48 6.38
N VAL A 70 13.03 21.57 5.17
CA VAL A 70 12.30 21.14 3.98
C VAL A 70 11.95 19.66 4.09
N ALA A 71 12.88 18.83 4.53
CA ALA A 71 12.63 17.40 4.68
C ALA A 71 11.56 17.12 5.73
N VAL A 72 11.58 17.83 6.86
CA VAL A 72 10.58 17.65 7.90
C VAL A 72 9.19 18.04 7.39
N LEU A 73 9.09 19.17 6.70
CA LEU A 73 7.81 19.62 6.14
C LEU A 73 7.32 18.66 5.06
N ALA A 74 8.23 18.17 4.23
CA ALA A 74 7.87 17.18 3.22
C ALA A 74 7.36 15.89 3.89
N ALA A 75 8.02 15.47 4.97
CA ALA A 75 7.59 14.29 5.71
C ALA A 75 6.18 14.48 6.30
N LEU A 76 5.89 15.67 6.82
CA LEU A 76 4.55 15.96 7.33
C LEU A 76 3.50 15.92 6.22
N ASN A 77 3.83 16.43 5.04
CA ASN A 77 2.92 16.37 3.92
C ASN A 77 2.65 14.92 3.50
N ILE A 78 3.70 14.10 3.47
CA ILE A 78 3.55 12.69 3.14
C ILE A 78 2.70 11.98 4.19
N ALA A 79 2.94 12.27 5.46
CA ALA A 79 2.15 11.68 6.53
C ALA A 79 0.68 12.09 6.44
N ASP A 80 0.42 13.34 6.08
CA ASP A 80 -0.95 13.83 5.89
C ASP A 80 -1.62 13.08 4.74
N GLU A 81 -0.93 12.90 3.64
CA GLU A 81 -1.46 12.14 2.52
C GLU A 81 -1.72 10.70 2.89
N LEU A 82 -0.85 10.11 3.68
CA LEU A 82 -1.03 8.75 4.16
C LEU A 82 -2.27 8.63 5.01
N CYS A 83 -2.46 9.55 5.96
CA CYS A 83 -3.63 9.54 6.82
C CYS A 83 -4.90 9.74 6.02
N THR A 84 -4.87 10.63 5.04
CA THR A 84 -6.01 10.85 4.15
C THR A 84 -6.34 9.60 3.35
N ALA A 85 -5.31 8.93 2.83
CA ALA A 85 -5.51 7.71 2.06
C ALA A 85 -6.11 6.60 2.94
N ARG A 86 -5.64 6.49 4.17
CA ARG A 86 -6.19 5.51 5.12
C ARG A 86 -7.64 5.79 5.45
N GLN A 87 -7.98 7.06 5.66
CA GLN A 87 -9.37 7.45 5.92
C GLN A 87 -10.28 7.10 4.75
N ARG A 88 -9.82 7.36 3.54
CA ARG A 88 -10.59 7.00 2.34
C ARG A 88 -10.77 5.50 2.24
N HIS A 89 -9.71 4.76 2.52
CA HIS A 89 -9.78 3.30 2.49
C HIS A 89 -10.79 2.79 3.49
N ASP A 90 -10.77 3.33 4.71
CA ASP A 90 -11.71 2.93 5.76
C ASP A 90 -13.15 3.29 5.40
N GLN A 91 -13.35 4.46 4.81
CA GLN A 91 -14.67 4.88 4.35
C GLN A 91 -15.21 3.95 3.28
N ILE A 92 -14.36 3.58 2.33
CA ILE A 92 -14.75 2.66 1.27
C ILE A 92 -15.09 1.29 1.85
N ALA A 93 -14.27 0.80 2.78
CA ALA A 93 -14.52 -0.49 3.42
C ALA A 93 -15.83 -0.46 4.21
N ASN A 94 -16.08 0.62 4.95
CA ASN A 94 -17.32 0.78 5.71
C ASN A 94 -18.53 0.85 4.79
N LEU A 95 -18.41 1.59 3.70
CA LEU A 95 -19.50 1.70 2.74
C LEU A 95 -19.80 0.36 2.09
N ALA A 96 -18.77 -0.38 1.71
CA ALA A 96 -18.95 -1.72 1.14
C ALA A 96 -19.63 -2.65 2.15
N GLY A 97 -19.22 -2.60 3.41
CA GLY A 97 -19.86 -3.38 4.46
C GLY A 97 -21.32 -3.01 4.66
N THR A 98 -21.61 -1.71 4.65
CA THR A 98 -22.98 -1.23 4.78
C THR A 98 -23.84 -1.69 3.60
N LEU A 99 -23.31 -1.63 2.38
CA LEU A 99 -24.04 -2.09 1.22
C LEU A 99 -24.33 -3.59 1.28
N GLN A 100 -23.35 -4.39 1.71
CA GLN A 100 -23.55 -5.82 1.87
C GLN A 100 -24.62 -6.11 2.91
N ASN A 101 -24.59 -5.40 4.03
CA ASN A 101 -25.59 -5.57 5.06
C ASN A 101 -26.98 -5.18 4.57
N SER A 102 -27.08 -4.10 3.82
CA SER A 102 -28.35 -3.68 3.23
C SER A 102 -28.91 -4.72 2.29
N GLN A 103 -28.05 -5.28 1.45
CA GLN A 103 -28.48 -6.32 0.50
C GLN A 103 -28.93 -7.57 1.25
N HIS A 104 -28.21 -7.97 2.28
CA HIS A 104 -28.58 -9.13 3.06
C HIS A 104 -29.94 -8.91 3.75
N THR A 105 -30.14 -7.75 4.32
CA THR A 105 -31.40 -7.41 4.99
C THR A 105 -32.56 -7.43 3.99
N THR A 106 -32.34 -6.88 2.80
CA THR A 106 -33.36 -6.85 1.76
C THR A 106 -33.72 -8.26 1.32
N ARG A 107 -32.73 -9.14 1.15
CA ARG A 107 -32.98 -10.53 0.81
C ARG A 107 -33.76 -11.25 1.91
N SER A 108 -33.39 -11.04 3.14
CA SER A 108 -34.09 -11.62 4.28
C SER A 108 -35.53 -11.18 4.31
N ARG A 109 -35.80 -9.92 4.11
CA ARG A 109 -37.16 -9.39 4.12
C ARG A 109 -37.97 -9.95 2.97
N ALA A 110 -37.37 -10.02 1.78
CA ALA A 110 -38.07 -10.58 0.62
C ALA A 110 -38.40 -12.03 0.85
N SER A 111 -37.48 -12.79 1.42
CA SER A 111 -37.72 -14.20 1.73
C SER A 111 -38.87 -14.36 2.75
N THR A 112 -38.86 -13.53 3.79
CA THR A 112 -39.91 -13.58 4.81
C THR A 112 -41.27 -13.22 4.22
N LEU A 113 -41.31 -12.19 3.38
CA LEU A 113 -42.56 -11.79 2.75
C LEU A 113 -43.09 -12.88 1.82
N ALA A 114 -42.21 -13.52 1.07
CA ALA A 114 -42.63 -14.62 0.19
C ALA A 114 -43.21 -15.77 1.01
N HIS A 115 -42.58 -16.08 2.13
CA HIS A 115 -43.07 -17.15 2.99
C HIS A 115 -44.43 -16.78 3.58
N MET A 116 -44.61 -15.53 4.00
CA MET A 116 -45.90 -15.08 4.52
C MET A 116 -47.00 -15.15 3.46
N LEU A 117 -46.68 -14.81 2.22
CA LEU A 117 -47.65 -14.93 1.12
C LEU A 117 -48.04 -16.37 0.88
N ASP A 118 -47.07 -17.27 0.93
CA ASP A 118 -47.38 -18.70 0.75
C ASP A 118 -48.30 -19.19 1.84
N GLU A 119 -48.13 -18.81 3.06
CA GLU A 119 -48.99 -19.18 4.16
C GLU A 119 -50.42 -18.69 3.92
N VAL A 120 -50.58 -17.45 3.50
CA VAL A 120 -51.89 -16.89 3.24
C VAL A 120 -52.58 -17.61 2.10
N LEU A 121 -51.81 -17.93 1.05
CA LEU A 121 -52.37 -18.65 -0.09
C LEU A 121 -52.82 -20.09 0.30
N GLU A 122 -52.06 -20.74 1.15
CA GLU A 122 -52.43 -22.06 1.65
C GLU A 122 -53.69 -22.01 2.47
N ASP A 123 -53.82 -21.00 3.33
CA ASP A 123 -55.04 -20.83 4.10
C ASP A 123 -56.24 -20.64 3.21
N ARG A 124 -56.10 -19.91 2.12
CA ARG A 124 -57.20 -19.73 1.17
C ARG A 124 -57.55 -21.02 0.46
N LYS A 125 -56.54 -21.84 0.16
CA LYS A 125 -56.80 -23.11 -0.49
C LYS A 125 -57.59 -24.06 0.39
N VAL A 126 -57.34 -24.01 1.65
CA VAL A 126 -58.00 -24.86 2.62
C VAL A 126 -59.46 -24.45 2.83
N GLY A 127 -59.68 -23.16 2.78
CA GLY A 127 -61.01 -22.65 2.91
C GLY A 127 -61.76 -22.72 1.62
#